data_6d393216b191bc2ebd9269202772f056
#
_entry.id   6d393216b191bc2ebd9269202772f056
#
_cell.length_a   1.000
_cell.length_b   1.000
_cell.length_c   1.000
_cell.angle_alpha   90.00
_cell.angle_beta   90.00
_cell.angle_gamma   90.00
#
_symmetry.space_group_name_H-M   'P 1'
#
loop_
_entity.id
_entity.type
_entity.pdbx_description
1 polymer ?
#
loop_
_entity_poly.entity_id
_entity_poly.type
_entity_poly.pdbx_seq_one_letter_code
_entity_poly.pdbx_strand_id
1 'polypeptide(L)'
;MCIRDRLYGLYQKELKSILGKGIRIIVVGAFTMFVLGQVLARPLAQVFVGYDKELFDITVAGFMIFSCSFLFSGFPILGSSFFTALSDGLTSALISFLRTLVFQVTAVLILPVFFKLTGVWMSVVVAEFLAMIATIIFLVAKKKKYGY
;
A
#
# COMPACT_ATOMS: atom_id res chain seq x y z
N MET A 1 11.07 39.26 -9.66
CA MET A 1 9.88 38.65 -9.06
C MET A 1 9.10 37.74 -10.00
N CYS A 2 8.80 38.14 -11.23
CA CYS A 2 8.04 37.29 -12.18
C CYS A 2 8.65 35.96 -12.62
N ILE A 3 9.99 35.82 -12.74
CA ILE A 3 10.60 34.58 -13.24
C ILE A 3 10.54 33.49 -12.16
N ARG A 4 10.78 33.82 -10.92
CA ARG A 4 10.73 32.88 -9.79
C ARG A 4 9.30 32.37 -9.54
N ASP A 5 8.31 33.22 -9.65
CA ASP A 5 6.90 32.85 -9.48
C ASP A 5 6.40 31.96 -10.63
N ARG A 6 6.87 32.22 -11.87
CA ARG A 6 6.60 31.34 -13.01
C ARG A 6 7.23 29.95 -12.86
N LEU A 7 8.49 29.90 -12.41
CA LEU A 7 9.18 28.64 -12.15
C LEU A 7 8.52 27.85 -11.03
N TYR A 8 8.07 28.52 -9.96
CA TYR A 8 7.32 27.89 -8.87
C TYR A 8 5.98 27.33 -9.35
N GLY A 9 5.23 28.07 -10.15
CA GLY A 9 3.95 27.61 -10.72
C GLY A 9 4.11 26.44 -11.69
N LEU A 10 5.16 26.44 -12.52
CA LEU A 10 5.50 25.33 -13.40
C LEU A 10 5.90 24.09 -12.59
N TYR A 11 6.73 24.26 -11.56
CA TYR A 11 7.15 23.16 -10.69
C TYR A 11 5.97 22.50 -9.96
N GLN A 12 5.03 23.30 -9.43
CA GLN A 12 3.83 22.78 -8.79
C GLN A 12 2.92 22.04 -9.77
N LYS A 13 2.78 22.54 -10.99
CA LYS A 13 1.97 21.93 -12.04
C LYS A 13 2.55 20.58 -12.49
N GLU A 14 3.86 20.52 -12.65
CA GLU A 14 4.59 19.27 -12.96
C GLU A 14 4.48 18.25 -11.81
N LEU A 15 4.65 18.69 -10.57
CA LEU A 15 4.56 17.84 -9.39
C LEU A 15 3.16 17.22 -9.26
N LYS A 16 2.12 18.00 -9.50
CA LYS A 16 0.72 17.53 -9.52
C LYS A 16 0.46 16.52 -10.64
N SER A 17 1.04 16.77 -11.82
CA SER A 17 0.96 15.86 -12.96
C SER A 17 1.65 14.51 -12.68
N ILE A 18 2.83 14.55 -12.09
CA ILE A 18 3.60 13.35 -11.72
C ILE A 18 2.85 12.53 -10.66
N LEU A 19 2.32 13.19 -9.61
CA LEU A 19 1.54 12.52 -8.58
C LEU A 19 0.28 11.85 -9.18
N GLY A 20 -0.45 12.57 -10.05
CA GLY A 20 -1.64 12.03 -10.70
C GLY A 20 -1.33 10.84 -11.62
N LYS A 21 -0.24 10.89 -12.39
CA LYS A 21 0.23 9.75 -13.20
C LYS A 21 0.66 8.57 -12.33
N GLY A 22 1.39 8.84 -11.25
CA GLY A 22 1.81 7.82 -10.28
C GLY A 22 0.61 7.09 -9.66
N ILE A 23 -0.40 7.82 -9.23
CA ILE A 23 -1.65 7.24 -8.69
C ILE A 23 -2.33 6.35 -9.71
N ARG A 24 -2.46 6.77 -10.98
CA ARG A 24 -3.06 5.95 -12.03
C ARG A 24 -2.32 4.65 -12.27
N ILE A 25 -0.99 4.71 -12.36
CA ILE A 25 -0.14 3.53 -12.55
C ILE A 25 -0.30 2.56 -11.38
N ILE A 26 -0.31 3.06 -10.15
CA ILE A 26 -0.46 2.23 -8.95
C ILE A 26 -1.85 1.62 -8.88
N VAL A 27 -2.92 2.35 -9.18
CA VAL A 27 -4.28 1.80 -9.18
C VAL A 27 -4.42 0.68 -10.22
N VAL A 28 -3.91 0.89 -11.42
CA VAL A 28 -3.93 -0.15 -12.48
C VAL A 28 -3.09 -1.35 -12.07
N GLY A 29 -1.88 -1.13 -11.55
CA GLY A 29 -0.99 -2.20 -11.07
C GLY A 29 -1.59 -2.97 -9.89
N ALA A 30 -2.17 -2.28 -8.92
CA ALA A 30 -2.82 -2.86 -7.76
C ALA A 30 -4.01 -3.74 -8.16
N PHE A 31 -4.86 -3.25 -9.06
CA PHE A 31 -5.99 -4.02 -9.57
C PHE A 31 -5.52 -5.25 -10.37
N THR A 32 -4.50 -5.10 -11.21
CA THR A 32 -3.91 -6.22 -11.96
C THR A 32 -3.35 -7.27 -11.02
N MET A 33 -2.58 -6.89 -9.99
CA MET A 33 -2.03 -7.81 -8.99
C MET A 33 -3.11 -8.48 -8.15
N PHE A 34 -4.17 -7.74 -7.80
CA PHE A 34 -5.34 -8.32 -7.12
C PHE A 34 -5.99 -9.40 -7.96
N VAL A 35 -6.30 -9.14 -9.23
CA VAL A 35 -6.92 -10.12 -10.14
C VAL A 35 -6.01 -11.33 -10.34
N LEU A 36 -4.71 -11.11 -10.58
CA LEU A 36 -3.73 -12.20 -10.69
C LEU A 36 -3.67 -13.04 -9.42
N GLY A 37 -3.68 -12.42 -8.24
CA GLY A 37 -3.70 -13.12 -6.96
C GLY A 37 -4.94 -14.00 -6.79
N GLN A 38 -6.12 -13.52 -7.19
CA GLN A 38 -7.36 -14.29 -7.14
C GLN A 38 -7.36 -15.47 -8.11
N VAL A 39 -6.91 -15.25 -9.35
CA VAL A 39 -6.88 -16.29 -10.39
C VAL A 39 -5.83 -17.35 -10.08
N LEU A 40 -4.64 -16.94 -9.63
CA LEU A 40 -3.51 -17.83 -9.35
C LEU A 40 -3.57 -18.51 -7.97
N ALA A 41 -4.46 -18.08 -7.07
CA ALA A 41 -4.58 -18.64 -5.72
C ALA A 41 -4.74 -20.17 -5.74
N ARG A 42 -5.66 -20.70 -6.55
CA ARG A 42 -5.90 -22.14 -6.67
C ARG A 42 -4.73 -22.91 -7.30
N PRO A 43 -4.24 -22.56 -8.52
CA PRO A 43 -3.13 -23.29 -9.13
C PRO A 43 -1.85 -23.22 -8.30
N LEU A 44 -1.53 -22.09 -7.66
CA LEU A 44 -0.39 -22.00 -6.76
C LEU A 44 -0.55 -22.89 -5.52
N ALA A 45 -1.71 -22.84 -4.87
CA ALA A 45 -1.98 -23.70 -3.73
C ALA A 45 -1.90 -25.20 -4.11
N GLN A 46 -2.35 -25.56 -5.30
CA GLN A 46 -2.26 -26.96 -5.78
C GLN A 46 -0.81 -27.43 -5.98
N VAL A 47 0.08 -26.56 -6.46
CA VAL A 47 1.51 -26.88 -6.64
C VAL A 47 2.20 -27.08 -5.30
N PHE A 48 1.90 -26.27 -4.28
CA PHE A 48 2.60 -26.29 -2.99
C PHE A 48 1.98 -27.23 -1.96
N VAL A 49 0.66 -27.36 -1.93
CA VAL A 49 -0.08 -28.09 -0.87
C VAL A 49 -1.18 -29.00 -1.42
N GLY A 50 -1.10 -29.40 -2.67
CA GLY A 50 -2.11 -30.26 -3.33
C GLY A 50 -2.23 -31.68 -2.76
N TYR A 51 -1.33 -32.09 -1.85
CA TYR A 51 -1.34 -33.40 -1.18
C TYR A 51 -2.29 -33.45 0.03
N ASP A 52 -2.72 -32.32 0.57
CA ASP A 52 -3.63 -32.23 1.73
C ASP A 52 -4.76 -31.26 1.44
N LYS A 53 -6.01 -31.76 1.46
CA LYS A 53 -7.20 -30.94 1.15
C LYS A 53 -7.47 -29.85 2.17
N GLU A 54 -7.27 -30.14 3.43
CA GLU A 54 -7.51 -29.16 4.52
C GLU A 54 -6.53 -27.99 4.41
N LEU A 55 -5.25 -28.31 4.20
CA LEU A 55 -4.20 -27.34 4.02
C LEU A 55 -4.37 -26.55 2.70
N PHE A 56 -4.87 -27.19 1.65
CA PHE A 56 -5.19 -26.55 0.37
C PHE A 56 -6.28 -25.48 0.54
N ASP A 57 -7.39 -25.80 1.21
CA ASP A 57 -8.51 -24.87 1.39
C ASP A 57 -8.11 -23.66 2.24
N ILE A 58 -7.32 -23.89 3.30
CA ILE A 58 -6.77 -22.81 4.14
C ILE A 58 -5.82 -21.92 3.32
N THR A 59 -4.97 -22.53 2.50
CA THR A 59 -4.01 -21.78 1.67
C THR A 59 -4.70 -20.95 0.60
N VAL A 60 -5.71 -21.50 -0.07
CA VAL A 60 -6.50 -20.76 -1.07
C VAL A 60 -7.23 -19.56 -0.42
N ALA A 61 -7.87 -19.80 0.72
CA ALA A 61 -8.52 -18.71 1.46
C ALA A 61 -7.53 -17.63 1.89
N GLY A 62 -6.36 -18.03 2.37
CA GLY A 62 -5.27 -17.12 2.72
C GLY A 62 -4.79 -16.28 1.53
N PHE A 63 -4.56 -16.89 0.38
CA PHE A 63 -4.18 -16.18 -0.85
C PHE A 63 -5.23 -15.18 -1.31
N MET A 64 -6.51 -15.55 -1.24
CA MET A 64 -7.62 -14.66 -1.61
C MET A 64 -7.68 -13.44 -0.71
N ILE A 65 -7.57 -13.63 0.61
CA ILE A 65 -7.54 -12.53 1.59
C ILE A 65 -6.28 -11.68 1.39
N PHE A 66 -5.12 -12.30 1.28
CA PHE A 66 -3.85 -11.59 1.09
C PHE A 66 -3.83 -10.75 -0.17
N SER A 67 -4.44 -11.23 -1.26
CA SER A 67 -4.52 -10.49 -2.52
C SER A 67 -5.22 -9.14 -2.38
N CYS A 68 -6.15 -9.00 -1.42
CA CYS A 68 -6.78 -7.72 -1.13
C CYS A 68 -5.78 -6.66 -0.64
N SER A 69 -4.66 -7.06 -0.02
CA SER A 69 -3.65 -6.11 0.43
C SER A 69 -2.99 -5.36 -0.72
N PHE A 70 -2.90 -5.96 -1.91
CA PHE A 70 -2.33 -5.30 -3.09
C PHE A 70 -3.09 -4.04 -3.50
N LEU A 71 -4.41 -3.98 -3.23
CA LEU A 71 -5.22 -2.79 -3.53
C LEU A 71 -4.78 -1.58 -2.71
N PHE A 72 -4.26 -1.80 -1.52
CA PHE A 72 -3.90 -0.73 -0.58
C PHE A 72 -2.40 -0.45 -0.53
N SER A 73 -1.56 -1.46 -0.72
CA SER A 73 -0.10 -1.39 -0.55
C SER A 73 0.60 -0.39 -1.49
N GLY A 74 0.04 -0.14 -2.66
CA GLY A 74 0.58 0.81 -3.62
C GLY A 74 0.62 2.25 -3.11
N PHE A 75 -0.37 2.67 -2.32
CA PHE A 75 -0.47 4.04 -1.83
C PHE A 75 0.63 4.44 -0.84
N PRO A 76 0.96 3.66 0.20
CA PRO A 76 2.08 3.96 1.08
C PRO A 76 3.43 3.96 0.36
N ILE A 77 3.61 3.07 -0.62
CA ILE A 77 4.84 3.01 -1.41
C ILE A 77 4.98 4.28 -2.27
N LEU A 78 3.91 4.69 -2.94
CA LEU A 78 3.91 5.93 -3.71
C LEU A 78 4.15 7.15 -2.81
N GLY A 79 3.46 7.24 -1.68
CA GLY A 79 3.59 8.35 -0.75
C GLY A 79 5.02 8.47 -0.21
N SER A 80 5.61 7.37 0.23
CA SER A 80 6.99 7.34 0.70
C SER A 80 7.98 7.76 -0.40
N SER A 81 7.84 7.21 -1.61
CA SER A 81 8.68 7.56 -2.76
C SER A 81 8.52 9.01 -3.17
N PHE A 82 7.30 9.53 -3.15
CA PHE A 82 6.99 10.91 -3.49
C PHE A 82 7.63 11.90 -2.51
N PHE A 83 7.54 11.65 -1.21
CA PHE A 83 8.19 12.50 -0.20
C PHE A 83 9.71 12.37 -0.23
N THR A 84 10.25 11.20 -0.58
CA THR A 84 11.69 11.03 -0.83
C THR A 84 12.15 11.90 -2.00
N ALA A 85 11.40 11.92 -3.09
CA ALA A 85 11.69 12.75 -4.25
C ALA A 85 11.61 14.26 -3.94
N LEU A 86 10.76 14.66 -2.99
CA LEU A 86 10.68 16.04 -2.47
C LEU A 86 11.77 16.38 -1.45
N SER A 87 12.71 15.48 -1.20
CA SER A 87 13.75 15.63 -0.17
C SER A 87 13.19 15.76 1.26
N ASP A 88 11.93 15.34 1.48
CA ASP A 88 11.31 15.26 2.81
C ASP A 88 11.50 13.83 3.35
N GLY A 89 12.75 13.48 3.62
CA GLY A 89 13.14 12.15 4.11
C GLY A 89 12.48 11.78 5.44
N LEU A 90 12.21 12.76 6.30
CA LEU A 90 11.55 12.52 7.58
C LEU A 90 10.10 12.04 7.38
N THR A 91 9.33 12.68 6.52
CA THR A 91 7.96 12.25 6.21
C THR A 91 7.94 10.88 5.54
N SER A 92 8.86 10.64 4.60
CA SER A 92 9.02 9.32 3.96
C SER A 92 9.35 8.23 4.97
N ALA A 93 10.30 8.50 5.86
CA ALA A 93 10.69 7.56 6.94
C ALA A 93 9.52 7.28 7.90
N LEU A 94 8.76 8.31 8.28
CA LEU A 94 7.57 8.15 9.14
C LEU A 94 6.50 7.26 8.49
N ILE A 95 6.19 7.47 7.21
CA ILE A 95 5.23 6.63 6.49
C ILE A 95 5.68 5.18 6.48
N SER A 96 6.95 4.91 6.16
CA SER A 96 7.51 3.56 6.12
C SER A 96 7.56 2.92 7.52
N PHE A 97 7.91 3.68 8.54
CA PHE A 97 7.95 3.22 9.94
C PHE A 97 6.56 2.86 10.45
N LEU A 98 5.58 3.74 10.27
CA LEU A 98 4.18 3.50 10.66
C LEU A 98 3.63 2.25 9.96
N ARG A 99 3.86 2.13 8.65
CA ARG A 99 3.42 0.98 7.87
C ARG A 99 3.99 -0.33 8.41
N THR A 100 5.31 -0.42 8.52
CA THR A 100 6.00 -1.69 8.79
C THR A 100 6.05 -2.03 10.28
N LEU A 101 6.35 -1.08 11.14
CA LEU A 101 6.48 -1.33 12.58
C LEU A 101 5.16 -1.18 13.32
N VAL A 102 4.50 -0.04 13.17
CA VAL A 102 3.31 0.23 13.99
C VAL A 102 2.12 -0.60 13.50
N PHE A 103 1.71 -0.44 12.26
CA PHE A 103 0.49 -1.09 11.78
C PHE A 103 0.67 -2.58 11.54
N GLN A 104 1.78 -3.00 10.91
CA GLN A 104 2.02 -4.41 10.62
C GLN A 104 2.21 -5.23 11.89
N VAL A 105 3.07 -4.80 12.80
CA VAL A 105 3.35 -5.53 14.04
C VAL A 105 2.10 -5.57 14.93
N THR A 106 1.42 -4.44 15.10
CA THR A 106 0.19 -4.37 15.91
C THR A 106 -0.91 -5.27 15.34
N ALA A 107 -1.13 -5.24 14.02
CA ALA A 107 -2.12 -6.07 13.37
C ALA A 107 -1.80 -7.57 13.50
N VAL A 108 -0.53 -7.97 13.31
CA VAL A 108 -0.09 -9.37 13.43
C VAL A 108 -0.19 -9.88 14.87
N LEU A 109 -0.03 -9.03 15.87
CA LEU A 109 -0.17 -9.43 17.27
C LEU A 109 -1.63 -9.51 17.73
N ILE A 110 -2.47 -8.59 17.28
CA ILE A 110 -3.85 -8.47 17.76
C ILE A 110 -4.83 -9.38 17.00
N LEU A 111 -4.79 -9.35 15.66
CA LEU A 111 -5.81 -10.05 14.86
C LEU A 111 -5.82 -11.57 15.02
N PRO A 112 -4.70 -12.27 15.14
CA PRO A 112 -4.72 -13.73 15.37
C PRO A 112 -5.34 -14.13 16.70
N VAL A 113 -5.32 -13.26 17.70
CA VAL A 113 -5.97 -13.52 19.01
C VAL A 113 -7.49 -13.62 18.85
N PHE A 114 -8.08 -12.82 17.96
CA PHE A 114 -9.53 -12.81 17.72
C PHE A 114 -9.97 -13.78 16.60
N PHE A 115 -9.20 -13.87 15.53
CA PHE A 115 -9.57 -14.58 14.29
C PHE A 115 -8.70 -15.81 14.01
N LYS A 116 -7.82 -16.22 14.93
CA LYS A 116 -6.91 -17.36 14.77
C LYS A 116 -6.12 -17.27 13.47
N LEU A 117 -6.10 -18.35 12.68
CA LEU A 117 -5.32 -18.44 11.43
C LEU A 117 -5.76 -17.40 10.36
N THR A 118 -7.07 -17.16 10.23
CA THR A 118 -7.60 -16.13 9.33
C THR A 118 -7.12 -14.73 9.72
N GLY A 119 -6.94 -14.48 11.02
CA GLY A 119 -6.40 -13.23 11.54
C GLY A 119 -4.98 -12.92 11.06
N VAL A 120 -4.16 -13.93 10.84
CA VAL A 120 -2.81 -13.76 10.28
C VAL A 120 -2.88 -13.19 8.86
N TRP A 121 -3.74 -13.73 8.02
CA TRP A 121 -3.92 -13.25 6.65
C TRP A 121 -4.57 -11.86 6.61
N MET A 122 -5.57 -11.63 7.45
CA MET A 122 -6.24 -10.34 7.56
C MET A 122 -5.35 -9.23 8.12
N SER A 123 -4.36 -9.58 8.95
CA SER A 123 -3.47 -8.58 9.56
C SER A 123 -2.71 -7.76 8.52
N VAL A 124 -2.28 -8.40 7.43
CA VAL A 124 -1.59 -7.71 6.34
C VAL A 124 -2.54 -6.72 5.64
N VAL A 125 -3.77 -7.15 5.36
CA VAL A 125 -4.78 -6.30 4.70
C VAL A 125 -5.12 -5.09 5.55
N VAL A 126 -5.35 -5.30 6.84
CA VAL A 126 -5.67 -4.22 7.80
C VAL A 126 -4.50 -3.26 7.96
N ALA A 127 -3.26 -3.78 8.08
CA ALA A 127 -2.07 -2.96 8.19
C ALA A 127 -1.86 -2.07 6.95
N GLU A 128 -2.01 -2.62 5.75
CA GLU A 128 -1.89 -1.86 4.50
C GLU A 128 -3.02 -0.83 4.33
N PHE A 129 -4.23 -1.16 4.75
CA PHE A 129 -5.35 -0.22 4.75
C PHE A 129 -5.10 0.97 5.69
N LEU A 130 -4.62 0.72 6.91
CA LEU A 130 -4.25 1.78 7.85
C LEU A 130 -3.08 2.62 7.33
N ALA A 131 -2.08 1.98 6.72
CA ALA A 131 -0.97 2.67 6.10
C ALA A 131 -1.39 3.56 4.92
N MET A 132 -2.37 3.12 4.13
CA MET A 132 -2.97 3.93 3.07
C MET A 132 -3.64 5.18 3.65
N ILE A 133 -4.45 5.04 4.70
CA ILE A 133 -5.11 6.17 5.37
C ILE A 133 -4.06 7.15 5.90
N ALA A 134 -3.04 6.66 6.62
CA ALA A 134 -1.96 7.50 7.13
C ALA A 134 -1.24 8.26 6.00
N THR A 135 -0.95 7.59 4.89
CA THR A 135 -0.30 8.20 3.72
C THR A 135 -1.16 9.31 3.11
N ILE A 136 -2.47 9.08 2.98
CA ILE A 136 -3.41 10.09 2.48
C ILE A 136 -3.42 11.31 3.42
N ILE A 137 -3.43 11.09 4.74
CA ILE A 137 -3.37 12.17 5.73
C ILE A 137 -2.08 12.98 5.55
N PHE A 138 -0.92 12.33 5.42
CA PHE A 138 0.35 13.03 5.18
C PHE A 138 0.35 13.80 3.85
N LEU A 139 -0.19 13.22 2.77
CA LEU A 139 -0.32 13.91 1.49
C LEU A 139 -1.21 15.16 1.63
N VAL A 140 -2.37 15.05 2.27
CA VAL A 140 -3.27 16.19 2.46
C VAL A 140 -2.66 17.25 3.38
N ALA A 141 -2.04 16.86 4.50
CA ALA A 141 -1.42 17.77 5.45
C ALA A 141 -0.25 18.56 4.83
N LYS A 142 0.54 17.91 4.00
CA LYS A 142 1.71 18.52 3.35
C LYS A 142 1.38 19.23 2.02
N LYS A 143 0.15 19.10 1.54
CA LYS A 143 -0.30 19.75 0.29
C LYS A 143 -0.06 21.26 0.29
N LYS A 144 -0.35 21.94 1.41
CA LYS A 144 -0.11 23.39 1.55
C LYS A 144 1.39 23.74 1.50
N LYS A 145 2.26 22.86 1.99
CA LYS A 145 3.71 23.09 2.02
C LYS A 145 4.35 22.97 0.64
N TYR A 146 3.92 21.99 -0.16
CA TYR A 146 4.52 21.67 -1.45
C TYR A 146 3.70 22.13 -2.66
N GLY A 147 2.43 22.50 -2.48
CA GLY A 147 1.59 23.10 -3.51
C GLY A 147 1.09 22.18 -4.62
N TYR A 148 1.05 20.85 -4.38
CA TYR A 148 0.51 19.88 -5.37
C TYR A 148 -0.98 19.62 -5.20
#